data_30b623edb49d158dd0baf140aa891364
#
_entry.id   30b623edb49d158dd0baf140aa891364
#
_cell.length_a   1.000
_cell.length_b   1.000
_cell.length_c   1.000
_cell.angle_alpha   90.00
_cell.angle_beta   90.00
_cell.angle_gamma   90.00
#
_symmetry.space_group_name_H-M   'P 1'
#
loop_
_entity.id
_entity.type
_entity.pdbx_description
1 polymer ?
#
loop_
_entity_poly.entity_id
_entity_poly.type
_entity_poly.pdbx_seq_one_letter_code
_entity_poly.pdbx_strand_id
1 'polypeptide(L)'
;MLAVDLRGSFLGAREAIKAFLADEKRGVVINVSSVHELIPRPGYLSYSISKGGIGNLTRTLALEYARRGIRVNGVAPGATITPINRAWSEDPIKTEIVSSHIPLGRPGTADEMAGVCAFLASDEAAYITGQTIFVDGGLTLYADFREPWSSE
;
A
#
# COMPACT_ATOMS: atom_id res chain seq x y z
N MET A 1 12.72 9.76 -6.89
CA MET A 1 11.94 8.60 -6.49
C MET A 1 12.55 7.89 -5.28
N LEU A 2 13.70 7.21 -5.37
CA LEU A 2 14.29 6.53 -4.19
C LEU A 2 14.51 7.46 -2.98
N ALA A 3 15.02 8.66 -3.19
CA ALA A 3 15.25 9.62 -2.11
C ALA A 3 13.96 10.14 -1.47
N VAL A 4 12.90 10.32 -2.24
CA VAL A 4 11.61 10.83 -1.72
C VAL A 4 10.79 9.68 -1.16
N ASP A 5 10.53 8.65 -1.96
CA ASP A 5 9.59 7.59 -1.58
C ASP A 5 10.16 6.67 -0.50
N LEU A 6 11.35 6.08 -0.75
CA LEU A 6 11.91 5.10 0.19
C LEU A 6 12.60 5.77 1.38
N ARG A 7 13.55 6.67 1.10
CA ARG A 7 14.27 7.37 2.18
C ARG A 7 13.34 8.25 3.00
N GLY A 8 12.36 8.92 2.36
CA GLY A 8 11.35 9.72 3.05
C GLY A 8 10.51 8.88 4.02
N SER A 9 10.02 7.72 3.58
CA SER A 9 9.27 6.79 4.44
C SER A 9 10.13 6.27 5.60
N PHE A 10 11.38 5.91 5.34
CA PHE A 10 12.33 5.50 6.39
C PHE A 10 12.53 6.60 7.42
N LEU A 11 12.80 7.84 7.00
CA LEU A 11 13.03 8.95 7.91
C LEU A 11 11.78 9.29 8.74
N GLY A 12 10.61 9.32 8.09
CA GLY A 12 9.34 9.58 8.78
C GLY A 12 9.02 8.51 9.83
N ALA A 13 9.13 7.24 9.47
CA ALA A 13 8.92 6.14 10.40
C ALA A 13 9.91 6.18 11.57
N ARG A 14 11.19 6.44 11.30
CA ARG A 14 12.23 6.58 12.33
C ARG A 14 11.90 7.68 13.34
N GLU A 15 11.55 8.86 12.87
CA GLU A 15 11.25 10.00 13.77
C GLU A 15 9.95 9.78 14.56
N ALA A 16 8.93 9.19 13.94
CA ALA A 16 7.70 8.80 14.64
C ALA A 16 7.98 7.79 15.77
N ILE A 17 8.75 6.76 15.48
CA ILE A 17 9.12 5.74 16.49
C ILE A 17 9.94 6.38 17.63
N LYS A 18 10.90 7.25 17.32
CA LYS A 18 11.66 7.97 18.36
C LYS A 18 10.74 8.77 19.29
N ALA A 19 9.75 9.46 18.73
CA ALA A 19 8.79 10.24 19.51
C ALA A 19 7.95 9.33 20.41
N PHE A 20 7.43 8.20 19.89
CA PHE A 20 6.68 7.26 20.71
C PHE A 20 7.52 6.68 21.87
N LEU A 21 8.78 6.35 21.60
CA LEU A 21 9.68 5.80 22.60
C LEU A 21 10.07 6.84 23.67
N ALA A 22 10.28 8.10 23.28
CA ALA A 22 10.63 9.17 24.21
C ALA A 22 9.46 9.50 25.17
N ASP A 23 8.23 9.40 24.68
CA ASP A 23 7.03 9.66 25.48
C ASP A 23 6.52 8.39 26.22
N GLU A 24 7.20 7.25 26.06
CA GLU A 24 6.75 5.93 26.56
C GLU A 24 5.32 5.56 26.11
N LYS A 25 4.93 6.01 24.91
CA LYS A 25 3.59 5.81 24.36
C LYS A 25 3.55 4.64 23.39
N ARG A 26 2.38 3.99 23.35
CA ARG A 26 2.01 3.13 22.22
C ARG A 26 1.86 3.97 20.96
N GLY A 27 2.14 3.39 19.80
CA GLY A 27 2.06 4.12 18.55
C GLY A 27 1.64 3.26 17.36
N VAL A 28 1.23 3.94 16.30
CA VAL A 28 0.91 3.31 15.02
C VAL A 28 1.63 4.06 13.90
N VAL A 29 2.34 3.32 13.07
CA VAL A 29 2.93 3.81 11.81
C VAL A 29 2.23 3.12 10.65
N ILE A 30 1.74 3.90 9.69
CA ILE A 30 1.14 3.37 8.47
C ILE A 30 1.94 3.88 7.28
N ASN A 31 2.60 2.96 6.59
CA ASN A 31 3.35 3.26 5.38
C ASN A 31 2.46 3.10 4.15
N VAL A 32 2.50 4.06 3.23
CA VAL A 32 1.79 3.95 1.94
C VAL A 32 2.73 3.40 0.88
N SER A 33 2.50 2.13 0.52
CA SER A 33 3.21 1.43 -0.54
C SER A 33 2.46 1.51 -1.88
N SER A 34 2.35 0.41 -2.61
CA SER A 34 1.65 0.26 -3.88
C SER A 34 1.52 -1.23 -4.20
N VAL A 35 0.62 -1.60 -5.09
CA VAL A 35 0.61 -2.93 -5.72
C VAL A 35 1.97 -3.27 -6.35
N HIS A 36 2.77 -2.27 -6.72
CA HIS A 36 4.12 -2.44 -7.25
C HIS A 36 5.18 -2.78 -6.17
N GLU A 37 4.77 -2.97 -4.92
CA GLU A 37 5.53 -3.72 -3.91
C GLU A 37 5.65 -5.19 -4.31
N LEU A 38 4.61 -5.74 -4.96
CA LEU A 38 4.46 -7.15 -5.30
C LEU A 38 4.56 -7.41 -6.80
N ILE A 39 3.81 -6.66 -7.63
CA ILE A 39 3.74 -6.90 -9.08
C ILE A 39 4.66 -5.97 -9.86
N PRO A 40 5.48 -6.52 -10.79
CA PRO A 40 6.37 -5.71 -11.60
C PRO A 40 5.61 -4.93 -12.68
N ARG A 41 6.23 -3.83 -13.12
CA ARG A 41 5.76 -3.07 -14.29
C ARG A 41 6.95 -2.54 -15.09
N PRO A 42 7.02 -2.77 -16.41
CA PRO A 42 8.04 -2.20 -17.26
C PRO A 42 8.12 -0.68 -17.16
N GLY A 43 9.32 -0.11 -17.10
CA GLY A 43 9.55 1.33 -16.95
C GLY A 43 9.41 1.85 -15.50
N TYR A 44 9.06 1.03 -14.53
CA TYR A 44 8.83 1.41 -13.12
C TYR A 44 9.94 0.97 -12.17
N LEU A 45 11.15 0.69 -12.65
CA LEU A 45 12.23 0.11 -11.86
C LEU A 45 12.46 0.82 -10.52
N SER A 46 12.72 2.13 -10.54
CA SER A 46 13.00 2.90 -9.31
C SER A 46 11.78 3.01 -8.40
N TYR A 47 10.57 3.04 -8.96
CA TYR A 47 9.33 3.04 -8.20
C TYR A 47 9.10 1.70 -7.51
N SER A 48 9.20 0.60 -8.24
CA SER A 48 9.02 -0.75 -7.69
C SER A 48 10.06 -1.08 -6.61
N ILE A 49 11.33 -0.67 -6.81
CA ILE A 49 12.37 -0.78 -5.77
C ILE A 49 11.96 -0.01 -4.52
N SER A 50 11.48 1.24 -4.68
CA SER A 50 11.04 2.05 -3.54
C SER A 50 9.89 1.38 -2.79
N LYS A 51 8.88 0.92 -3.50
CA LYS A 51 7.66 0.34 -2.90
C LYS A 51 7.93 -1.04 -2.27
N GLY A 52 8.74 -1.88 -2.91
CA GLY A 52 9.25 -3.12 -2.32
C GLY A 52 10.08 -2.88 -1.06
N GLY A 53 10.93 -1.84 -1.08
CA GLY A 53 11.68 -1.38 0.09
C GLY A 53 10.77 -0.92 1.24
N ILE A 54 9.67 -0.22 0.95
CA ILE A 54 8.68 0.21 1.96
C ILE A 54 7.98 -0.99 2.58
N GLY A 55 7.63 -2.01 1.81
CA GLY A 55 7.07 -3.24 2.34
C GLY A 55 8.02 -3.95 3.31
N ASN A 56 9.31 -4.03 2.97
CA ASN A 56 10.29 -4.62 3.87
C ASN A 56 10.57 -3.75 5.10
N LEU A 57 10.62 -2.43 4.95
CA LEU A 57 10.70 -1.47 6.06
C LEU A 57 9.55 -1.68 7.05
N THR A 58 8.32 -1.85 6.56
CA THR A 58 7.14 -2.11 7.38
C THR A 58 7.29 -3.37 8.21
N ARG A 59 7.71 -4.49 7.61
CA ARG A 59 7.91 -5.77 8.31
C ARG A 59 9.02 -5.70 9.35
N THR A 60 10.15 -5.08 8.99
CA THR A 60 11.30 -4.96 9.88
C THR A 60 10.96 -4.13 11.12
N LEU A 61 10.41 -2.94 10.94
CA LEU A 61 10.04 -2.07 12.06
C LEU A 61 8.92 -2.68 12.93
N ALA A 62 7.97 -3.38 12.33
CA ALA A 62 6.94 -4.10 13.08
C ALA A 62 7.57 -5.15 14.02
N LEU A 63 8.52 -5.94 13.50
CA LEU A 63 9.21 -6.96 14.30
C LEU A 63 10.04 -6.34 15.44
N GLU A 64 10.77 -5.26 15.15
CA GLU A 64 11.65 -4.60 16.12
C GLU A 64 10.88 -3.94 17.27
N TYR A 65 9.71 -3.32 16.97
CA TYR A 65 9.04 -2.44 17.94
C TYR A 65 7.72 -2.98 18.50
N ALA A 66 7.26 -4.17 18.07
CA ALA A 66 6.00 -4.75 18.57
C ALA A 66 5.94 -4.86 20.11
N ARG A 67 7.03 -5.31 20.75
CA ARG A 67 7.09 -5.42 22.22
C ARG A 67 7.09 -4.08 22.94
N ARG A 68 7.32 -2.99 22.23
CA ARG A 68 7.25 -1.61 22.74
C ARG A 68 5.85 -1.02 22.54
N GLY A 69 4.87 -1.82 22.09
CA GLY A 69 3.51 -1.38 21.85
C GLY A 69 3.34 -0.51 20.59
N ILE A 70 4.30 -0.57 19.66
CA ILE A 70 4.24 0.17 18.40
C ILE A 70 3.86 -0.80 17.28
N ARG A 71 2.75 -0.52 16.59
CA ARG A 71 2.33 -1.25 15.41
C ARG A 71 2.81 -0.55 14.15
N VAL A 72 3.29 -1.31 13.19
CA VAL A 72 3.72 -0.79 11.88
C VAL A 72 3.07 -1.62 10.79
N ASN A 73 2.25 -0.99 9.96
CA ASN A 73 1.55 -1.64 8.86
C ASN A 73 1.69 -0.84 7.56
N GLY A 74 1.36 -1.45 6.46
CA GLY A 74 1.34 -0.86 5.13
C GLY A 74 -0.06 -0.87 4.52
N VAL A 75 -0.32 0.13 3.68
CA VAL A 75 -1.42 0.13 2.73
C VAL A 75 -0.82 0.20 1.33
N ALA A 76 -1.23 -0.71 0.45
CA ALA A 76 -0.75 -0.81 -0.93
C ALA A 76 -1.91 -0.56 -1.90
N PRO A 77 -2.14 0.70 -2.31
CA PRO A 77 -3.17 1.04 -3.27
C PRO A 77 -2.91 0.43 -4.65
N GLY A 78 -3.99 0.01 -5.32
CA GLY A 78 -4.04 -0.25 -6.75
C GLY A 78 -4.27 1.02 -7.57
N ALA A 79 -4.93 0.86 -8.72
CA ALA A 79 -5.34 1.99 -9.53
C ALA A 79 -6.39 2.82 -8.77
N THR A 80 -6.04 4.05 -8.43
CA THR A 80 -6.86 4.94 -7.59
C THR A 80 -7.08 6.26 -8.30
N ILE A 81 -8.31 6.75 -8.28
CA ILE A 81 -8.69 8.05 -8.84
C ILE A 81 -8.13 9.15 -7.93
N THR A 82 -7.13 9.87 -8.44
CA THR A 82 -6.45 10.96 -7.75
C THR A 82 -5.97 11.99 -8.77
N PRO A 83 -5.64 13.23 -8.35
CA PRO A 83 -5.14 14.25 -9.27
C PRO A 83 -3.91 13.84 -10.07
N ILE A 84 -3.02 13.00 -9.54
CA ILE A 84 -1.82 12.51 -10.24
C ILE A 84 -2.18 11.55 -11.38
N ASN A 85 -3.37 10.95 -11.34
CA ASN A 85 -3.84 9.95 -12.29
C ASN A 85 -4.80 10.49 -13.35
N ARG A 86 -4.98 11.83 -13.45
CA ARG A 86 -5.89 12.48 -14.41
C ARG A 86 -5.66 12.06 -15.86
N ALA A 87 -4.42 11.79 -16.24
CA ALA A 87 -4.06 11.41 -17.60
C ALA A 87 -4.81 10.15 -18.12
N TRP A 88 -5.28 9.29 -17.22
CA TRP A 88 -6.10 8.15 -17.58
C TRP A 88 -7.50 8.21 -16.95
N SER A 89 -7.68 8.79 -15.77
CA SER A 89 -8.96 8.78 -15.06
C SER A 89 -10.00 9.77 -15.63
N GLU A 90 -9.57 10.75 -16.42
CA GLU A 90 -10.45 11.69 -17.14
C GLU A 90 -10.67 11.28 -18.61
N ASP A 91 -10.05 10.20 -19.07
CA ASP A 91 -10.19 9.63 -20.41
C ASP A 91 -11.02 8.33 -20.34
N PRO A 92 -12.26 8.28 -20.87
CA PRO A 92 -13.11 7.09 -20.75
C PRO A 92 -12.49 5.83 -21.33
N ILE A 93 -11.74 5.94 -22.44
CA ILE A 93 -11.11 4.78 -23.10
C ILE A 93 -10.00 4.21 -22.20
N LYS A 94 -9.16 5.08 -21.66
CA LYS A 94 -8.09 4.65 -20.76
C LYS A 94 -8.63 4.13 -19.43
N THR A 95 -9.69 4.74 -18.91
CA THR A 95 -10.37 4.27 -17.71
C THR A 95 -10.90 2.85 -17.90
N GLU A 96 -11.52 2.58 -19.06
CA GLU A 96 -11.99 1.24 -19.38
C GLU A 96 -10.85 0.23 -19.47
N ILE A 97 -9.74 0.58 -20.12
CA ILE A 97 -8.54 -0.26 -20.17
C ILE A 97 -8.02 -0.56 -18.77
N VAL A 98 -7.92 0.45 -17.89
CA VAL A 98 -7.47 0.25 -16.49
C VAL A 98 -8.46 -0.64 -15.75
N SER A 99 -9.76 -0.40 -15.89
CA SER A 99 -10.84 -1.14 -15.22
C SER A 99 -10.86 -2.62 -15.62
N SER A 100 -10.54 -2.93 -16.89
CA SER A 100 -10.54 -4.30 -17.39
C SER A 100 -9.51 -5.20 -16.71
N HIS A 101 -8.45 -4.62 -16.13
CA HIS A 101 -7.44 -5.35 -15.35
C HIS A 101 -7.83 -5.55 -13.88
N ILE A 102 -8.91 -4.94 -13.42
CA ILE A 102 -9.32 -4.95 -12.01
C ILE A 102 -10.53 -5.88 -11.85
N PRO A 103 -10.45 -6.95 -11.04
CA PRO A 103 -11.58 -7.86 -10.81
C PRO A 103 -12.88 -7.17 -10.37
N LEU A 104 -12.82 -6.11 -9.57
CA LEU A 104 -14.01 -5.31 -9.21
C LEU A 104 -14.54 -4.42 -10.35
N GLY A 105 -13.89 -4.41 -11.52
CA GLY A 105 -14.35 -3.69 -12.72
C GLY A 105 -14.20 -2.17 -12.65
N ARG A 106 -13.54 -1.62 -11.65
CA ARG A 106 -13.34 -0.17 -11.50
C ARG A 106 -12.09 0.18 -10.70
N PRO A 107 -11.52 1.38 -10.90
CA PRO A 107 -10.52 1.93 -9.99
C PRO A 107 -11.11 2.22 -8.60
N GLY A 108 -10.26 2.27 -7.59
CA GLY A 108 -10.61 2.71 -6.25
C GLY A 108 -10.67 4.24 -6.12
N THR A 109 -11.22 4.70 -5.02
CA THR A 109 -11.25 6.12 -4.62
C THR A 109 -10.25 6.39 -3.50
N ALA A 110 -9.92 7.67 -3.27
CA ALA A 110 -9.08 8.07 -2.14
C ALA A 110 -9.74 7.71 -0.79
N ASP A 111 -11.06 7.83 -0.68
CA ASP A 111 -11.81 7.51 0.54
C ASP A 111 -11.76 6.02 0.87
N GLU A 112 -11.76 5.13 -0.14
CA GLU A 112 -11.59 3.69 0.09
C GLU A 112 -10.20 3.38 0.67
N MET A 113 -9.15 4.09 0.23
CA MET A 113 -7.81 3.97 0.81
C MET A 113 -7.78 4.52 2.25
N ALA A 114 -8.42 5.68 2.47
CA ALA A 114 -8.48 6.33 3.78
C ALA A 114 -9.21 5.46 4.83
N GLY A 115 -10.26 4.76 4.43
CA GLY A 115 -10.98 3.83 5.32
C GLY A 115 -10.08 2.73 5.88
N VAL A 116 -9.22 2.15 5.05
CA VAL A 116 -8.25 1.13 5.49
C VAL A 116 -7.18 1.74 6.39
N CYS A 117 -6.71 2.94 6.09
CA CYS A 117 -5.76 3.65 6.96
C CYS A 117 -6.39 3.93 8.33
N ALA A 118 -7.64 4.39 8.38
CA ALA A 118 -8.36 4.66 9.62
C ALA A 118 -8.54 3.38 10.46
N PHE A 119 -8.94 2.27 9.82
CA PHE A 119 -9.03 0.96 10.48
C PHE A 119 -7.69 0.54 11.08
N LEU A 120 -6.61 0.59 10.30
CA LEU A 120 -5.28 0.20 10.79
C LEU A 120 -4.77 1.09 11.92
N ALA A 121 -5.20 2.36 11.96
CA ALA A 121 -4.85 3.30 13.03
C ALA A 121 -5.63 3.05 14.32
N SER A 122 -6.81 2.43 14.23
CA SER A 122 -7.72 2.22 15.35
C SER A 122 -7.33 1.04 16.24
N ASP A 123 -8.00 0.93 17.39
CA ASP A 123 -7.88 -0.21 18.31
C ASP A 123 -8.51 -1.50 17.75
N GLU A 124 -9.39 -1.41 16.75
CA GLU A 124 -9.92 -2.58 16.04
C GLU A 124 -8.82 -3.39 15.35
N ALA A 125 -7.71 -2.74 14.98
CA ALA A 125 -6.54 -3.37 14.42
C ALA A 125 -5.44 -3.68 15.46
N ALA A 126 -5.78 -3.77 16.76
CA ALA A 126 -4.79 -3.91 17.84
C ALA A 126 -3.88 -5.14 17.72
N TYR A 127 -4.32 -6.19 17.04
CA TYR A 127 -3.53 -7.42 16.84
C TYR A 127 -2.93 -7.52 15.43
N ILE A 128 -2.94 -6.41 14.65
CA ILE A 128 -2.39 -6.35 13.29
C ILE A 128 -1.10 -5.53 13.32
N THR A 129 0.03 -6.16 12.98
CA THR A 129 1.32 -5.50 12.78
C THR A 129 2.16 -6.25 11.74
N GLY A 130 2.99 -5.56 10.99
CA GLY A 130 3.84 -6.12 9.95
C GLY A 130 3.12 -6.49 8.65
N GLN A 131 1.86 -6.13 8.49
CA GLN A 131 1.06 -6.46 7.31
C GLN A 131 1.01 -5.30 6.33
N THR A 132 1.06 -5.61 5.04
CA THR A 132 0.67 -4.69 3.96
C THR A 132 -0.68 -5.13 3.42
N ILE A 133 -1.69 -4.27 3.55
CA ILE A 133 -3.02 -4.54 2.98
C ILE A 133 -3.08 -3.95 1.57
N PHE A 134 -3.28 -4.83 0.59
CA PHE A 134 -3.50 -4.44 -0.80
C PHE A 134 -4.96 -3.98 -0.97
N VAL A 135 -5.14 -2.71 -1.31
CA VAL A 135 -6.45 -2.08 -1.53
C VAL A 135 -6.56 -1.77 -3.02
N ASP A 136 -6.85 -2.79 -3.80
CA ASP A 136 -6.58 -2.80 -5.23
C ASP A 136 -7.71 -3.38 -6.11
N GLY A 137 -8.83 -3.71 -5.50
CA GLY A 137 -9.96 -4.31 -6.22
C GLY A 137 -9.66 -5.69 -6.81
N GLY A 138 -8.61 -6.36 -6.32
CA GLY A 138 -8.15 -7.67 -6.81
C GLY A 138 -7.08 -7.58 -7.91
N LEU A 139 -6.56 -6.41 -8.23
CA LEU A 139 -5.57 -6.21 -9.30
C LEU A 139 -4.31 -7.11 -9.13
N THR A 140 -3.93 -7.44 -7.89
CA THR A 140 -2.78 -8.31 -7.63
C THR A 140 -3.10 -9.81 -7.68
N LEU A 141 -4.34 -10.20 -7.92
CA LEU A 141 -4.72 -11.60 -8.09
C LEU A 141 -4.25 -12.08 -9.47
N TYR A 142 -3.11 -12.75 -9.47
CA TYR A 142 -2.50 -13.26 -10.69
C TYR A 142 -3.26 -14.45 -11.24
N ALA A 143 -3.17 -14.62 -12.58
CA ALA A 143 -3.90 -15.64 -13.31
C ALA A 143 -5.39 -15.57 -12.94
N ASP A 144 -6.02 -14.48 -13.36
CA ASP A 144 -7.44 -14.23 -13.16
C ASP A 144 -8.29 -15.31 -13.83
N PHE A 145 -8.84 -16.23 -13.02
CA PHE A 145 -9.71 -17.30 -13.45
C PHE A 145 -11.19 -16.94 -13.43
N ARG A 146 -11.56 -15.66 -13.54
CA ARG A 146 -12.96 -15.24 -13.69
C ARG A 146 -13.61 -15.87 -14.91
N GLU A 147 -12.84 -16.02 -15.98
CA GLU A 147 -13.22 -16.74 -17.17
C GLU A 147 -12.46 -18.08 -17.24
N PRO A 148 -13.13 -19.20 -17.58
CA PRO A 148 -12.50 -20.50 -17.67
C PRO A 148 -11.69 -20.61 -18.96
N TRP A 149 -10.47 -20.07 -18.97
CA TRP A 149 -9.61 -20.04 -20.15
C TRP A 149 -8.61 -21.20 -20.23
N SER A 150 -8.48 -22.01 -19.19
CA SER A 150 -7.48 -23.09 -19.12
C SER A 150 -8.00 -24.44 -18.65
N SER A 151 -9.28 -24.57 -18.36
CA SER A 151 -9.84 -25.76 -17.71
C SER A 151 -11.12 -26.28 -18.34
N GLU A 152 -11.13 -26.47 -19.66
CA GLU A 152 -12.13 -27.27 -20.31
C GLU A 152 -11.64 -28.70 -20.54
#